data_a22d04e93cc55dc546c76f67bd6f82a7
#
_entry.id   a22d04e93cc55dc546c76f67bd6f82a7
#
_cell.length_a   1.000
_cell.length_b   1.000
_cell.length_c   1.000
_cell.angle_alpha   90.00
_cell.angle_beta   90.00
_cell.angle_gamma   90.00
#
_symmetry.space_group_name_H-M   'P 1'
#
loop_
_entity.id
_entity.type
_entity.pdbx_description
1 polymer ?
#
loop_
_entity_poly.entity_id
_entity_poly.type
_entity_poly.pdbx_seq_one_letter_code
_entity_poly.pdbx_strand_id
1 'polypeptide(L)'
;MKPIYQPKGRAREYGDYAINIYTGCNHGCSYCYARKMKERYTPKGCICTFDMPTVRPGIVEAVQRQLEREKITEKLIHICFTCDPYPADIDTAPTREIIQAIKNSGNHVQILTKGGKRAVRDFDLLDDKDRFGVTITGPAQWVSQNEPKAALCGERLHTLEIAHEQGVYTWVSLEPVFFPDMVYKVIQRGSFIDLFKIGKLNYVPSEIKWAEFGEKAERLCREYKRNYYIKEDLRAEMEGHK
;
A
#
# COMPACT_ATOMS: atom_id res chain seq x y z
N MET A 1 8.89 -2.16 -23.23
CA MET A 1 7.95 -2.22 -22.07
C MET A 1 7.66 -0.79 -21.63
N LYS A 2 6.44 -0.49 -21.21
CA LYS A 2 6.06 0.80 -20.58
C LYS A 2 5.72 0.52 -19.10
N PRO A 3 6.74 0.52 -18.21
CA PRO A 3 6.56 0.10 -16.82
C PRO A 3 5.78 1.10 -15.97
N ILE A 4 5.94 2.40 -16.22
CA ILE A 4 5.22 3.47 -15.52
C ILE A 4 3.92 3.74 -16.28
N TYR A 5 2.79 3.66 -15.57
CA TYR A 5 1.46 3.80 -16.15
C TYR A 5 0.54 4.66 -15.29
N GLN A 6 -0.45 5.27 -15.90
CA GLN A 6 -1.51 5.97 -15.16
C GLN A 6 -2.52 4.94 -14.62
N PRO A 7 -2.74 4.89 -13.31
CA PRO A 7 -3.69 3.97 -12.75
C PRO A 7 -5.13 4.30 -13.17
N LYS A 8 -6.00 3.26 -13.23
CA LYS A 8 -7.41 3.40 -13.60
C LYS A 8 -8.32 2.93 -12.45
N GLY A 9 -9.57 3.37 -12.47
CA GLY A 9 -10.54 3.02 -11.43
C GLY A 9 -10.07 3.43 -10.03
N ARG A 10 -10.29 2.59 -9.04
CA ARG A 10 -9.94 2.84 -7.63
C ARG A 10 -8.45 3.11 -7.38
N ALA A 11 -7.57 2.60 -8.24
CA ALA A 11 -6.14 2.83 -8.11
C ALA A 11 -5.73 4.30 -8.31
N ARG A 12 -6.60 5.13 -8.95
CA ARG A 12 -6.36 6.58 -9.10
C ARG A 12 -6.27 7.33 -7.77
N GLU A 13 -6.89 6.80 -6.70
CA GLU A 13 -6.84 7.40 -5.37
C GLU A 13 -5.43 7.43 -4.74
N TYR A 14 -4.44 6.76 -5.38
CA TYR A 14 -3.12 6.57 -4.79
C TYR A 14 -2.04 7.50 -5.38
N GLY A 15 -2.10 7.85 -6.64
CA GLY A 15 -1.09 8.71 -7.24
C GLY A 15 -1.30 8.93 -8.74
N ASP A 16 -0.52 9.83 -9.32
CA ASP A 16 -0.60 10.19 -10.75
C ASP A 16 -0.20 9.02 -11.64
N TYR A 17 0.83 8.30 -11.22
CA TYR A 17 1.41 7.15 -11.91
C TYR A 17 1.64 5.99 -10.96
N ALA A 18 1.86 4.82 -11.53
CA ALA A 18 2.19 3.63 -10.77
C ALA A 18 3.18 2.74 -11.53
N ILE A 19 3.86 1.88 -10.76
CA ILE A 19 4.77 0.86 -11.27
C ILE A 19 4.61 -0.42 -10.45
N ASN A 20 4.76 -1.58 -11.09
CA ASN A 20 4.92 -2.86 -10.40
C ASN A 20 6.30 -3.42 -10.69
N ILE A 21 7.11 -3.60 -9.66
CA ILE A 21 8.52 -4.02 -9.76
C ILE A 21 8.61 -5.54 -9.92
N TYR A 22 7.80 -6.26 -9.16
CA TYR A 22 7.82 -7.71 -9.09
C TYR A 22 6.61 -8.34 -9.81
N THR A 23 6.75 -9.60 -10.18
CA THR A 23 5.64 -10.48 -10.51
C THR A 23 5.34 -11.35 -9.30
N GLY A 24 4.18 -11.15 -8.67
CA GLY A 24 3.80 -11.87 -7.46
C GLY A 24 4.26 -11.21 -6.15
N CYS A 25 3.88 -11.83 -5.05
CA CYS A 25 4.16 -11.40 -3.69
C CYS A 25 4.05 -12.59 -2.74
N ASN A 26 5.01 -12.77 -1.86
CA ASN A 26 5.05 -13.90 -0.94
C ASN A 26 4.57 -13.59 0.48
N HIS A 27 3.95 -12.44 0.73
CA HIS A 27 3.36 -12.14 2.05
C HIS A 27 2.27 -13.15 2.47
N GLY A 28 1.69 -13.87 1.50
CA GLY A 28 0.75 -14.94 1.76
C GLY A 28 -0.64 -14.49 2.23
N CYS A 29 -1.03 -13.23 1.98
CA CYS A 29 -2.30 -12.70 2.43
C CYS A 29 -3.48 -13.53 1.91
N SER A 30 -4.32 -14.08 2.80
CA SER A 30 -5.45 -14.95 2.47
C SER A 30 -6.53 -14.26 1.62
N TYR A 31 -6.64 -12.96 1.72
CA TYR A 31 -7.61 -12.11 1.02
C TYR A 31 -7.04 -11.41 -0.22
N CYS A 32 -5.82 -11.76 -0.68
CA CYS A 32 -5.11 -11.04 -1.72
C CYS A 32 -5.85 -11.04 -3.07
N TYR A 33 -6.29 -9.84 -3.50
CA TYR A 33 -6.96 -9.69 -4.80
C TYR A 33 -6.01 -9.94 -5.99
N ALA A 34 -4.74 -9.55 -5.84
CA ALA A 34 -3.75 -9.71 -6.92
C ALA A 34 -3.44 -11.19 -7.17
N ARG A 35 -3.41 -12.03 -6.12
CA ARG A 35 -3.31 -13.48 -6.24
C ARG A 35 -4.51 -14.05 -6.99
N LYS A 36 -5.73 -13.73 -6.55
CA LYS A 36 -6.97 -14.19 -7.21
C LYS A 36 -7.03 -13.77 -8.68
N MET A 37 -6.55 -12.56 -8.99
CA MET A 37 -6.44 -12.08 -10.36
C MET A 37 -5.42 -12.92 -11.15
N LYS A 38 -4.23 -13.16 -10.61
CA LYS A 38 -3.19 -13.98 -11.26
C LYS A 38 -3.67 -15.41 -11.51
N GLU A 39 -4.30 -16.03 -10.53
CA GLU A 39 -4.88 -17.38 -10.63
C GLU A 39 -5.90 -17.47 -11.78
N ARG A 40 -6.78 -16.47 -11.92
CA ARG A 40 -7.77 -16.42 -13.01
C ARG A 40 -7.14 -16.41 -14.40
N TYR A 41 -5.98 -15.79 -14.56
CA TYR A 41 -5.26 -15.70 -15.84
C TYR A 41 -4.16 -16.76 -16.00
N THR A 42 -3.97 -17.63 -15.02
CA THR A 42 -3.05 -18.78 -15.14
C THR A 42 -3.74 -19.86 -15.98
N PRO A 43 -3.12 -20.37 -17.04
CA PRO A 43 -3.70 -21.43 -17.87
C PRO A 43 -4.05 -22.67 -17.04
N LYS A 44 -5.13 -23.36 -17.43
CA LYS A 44 -5.53 -24.63 -16.78
C LYS A 44 -4.37 -25.64 -16.85
N GLY A 45 -4.07 -26.27 -15.73
CA GLY A 45 -2.97 -27.25 -15.62
C GLY A 45 -1.59 -26.62 -15.31
N CYS A 46 -1.45 -25.29 -15.31
CA CYS A 46 -0.24 -24.61 -14.89
C CYS A 46 -0.28 -24.23 -13.41
N ILE A 47 0.90 -24.22 -12.78
CA ILE A 47 1.05 -23.77 -11.39
C ILE A 47 1.03 -22.24 -11.34
N CYS A 48 0.21 -21.67 -10.46
CA CYS A 48 0.25 -20.24 -10.19
C CYS A 48 1.50 -19.92 -9.35
N THR A 49 2.42 -19.15 -9.91
CA THR A 49 3.68 -18.76 -9.27
C THR A 49 3.59 -17.44 -8.49
N PHE A 50 2.40 -16.99 -8.12
CA PHE A 50 2.22 -15.68 -7.46
C PHE A 50 3.00 -15.57 -6.15
N ASP A 51 3.13 -16.66 -5.40
CA ASP A 51 3.84 -16.71 -4.11
C ASP A 51 5.37 -16.80 -4.23
N MET A 52 5.86 -16.81 -5.47
CA MET A 52 7.29 -16.81 -5.80
C MET A 52 7.63 -15.50 -6.51
N PRO A 53 7.72 -14.37 -5.76
CA PRO A 53 7.97 -13.08 -6.37
C PRO A 53 9.31 -13.07 -7.09
N THR A 54 9.29 -12.56 -8.32
CA THR A 54 10.50 -12.37 -9.13
C THR A 54 10.55 -10.95 -9.65
N VAL A 55 11.73 -10.38 -9.74
CA VAL A 55 11.95 -9.08 -10.38
C VAL A 55 11.53 -9.16 -11.84
N ARG A 56 10.80 -8.18 -12.33
CA ARG A 56 10.46 -8.11 -13.77
C ARG A 56 11.73 -7.87 -14.57
N PRO A 57 12.05 -8.71 -15.57
CA PRO A 57 13.30 -8.58 -16.33
C PRO A 57 13.48 -7.19 -16.93
N GLY A 58 14.64 -6.56 -16.69
CA GLY A 58 15.01 -5.26 -17.22
C GLY A 58 14.12 -4.09 -16.74
N ILE A 59 13.49 -4.22 -15.57
CA ILE A 59 12.52 -3.23 -15.07
C ILE A 59 13.20 -1.90 -14.73
N VAL A 60 14.39 -1.93 -14.13
CA VAL A 60 15.11 -0.72 -13.71
C VAL A 60 15.47 0.13 -14.92
N GLU A 61 16.13 -0.46 -15.91
CA GLU A 61 16.53 0.23 -17.14
C GLU A 61 15.30 0.69 -17.96
N ALA A 62 14.22 -0.07 -17.91
CA ALA A 62 12.98 0.32 -18.59
C ALA A 62 12.32 1.53 -17.95
N VAL A 63 12.39 1.64 -16.59
CA VAL A 63 11.92 2.81 -15.84
C VAL A 63 12.76 4.03 -16.18
N GLN A 64 14.08 3.94 -16.09
CA GLN A 64 15.01 5.03 -16.40
C GLN A 64 14.76 5.57 -17.81
N ARG A 65 14.76 4.69 -18.82
CA ARG A 65 14.48 5.07 -20.22
C ARG A 65 13.10 5.70 -20.40
N GLN A 66 12.08 5.27 -19.66
CA GLN A 66 10.74 5.86 -19.78
C GLN A 66 10.69 7.25 -19.16
N LEU A 67 11.27 7.46 -17.98
CA LEU A 67 11.34 8.76 -17.30
C LEU A 67 12.03 9.80 -18.18
N GLU A 68 13.18 9.45 -18.77
CA GLU A 68 13.93 10.30 -19.67
C GLU A 68 13.15 10.63 -20.97
N ARG A 69 12.61 9.62 -21.61
CA ARG A 69 11.92 9.77 -22.91
C ARG A 69 10.62 10.55 -22.79
N GLU A 70 9.81 10.27 -21.76
CA GLU A 70 8.48 10.87 -21.59
C GLU A 70 8.53 12.15 -20.76
N LYS A 71 9.71 12.55 -20.28
CA LYS A 71 9.93 13.74 -19.43
C LYS A 71 8.91 13.87 -18.31
N ILE A 72 8.65 12.73 -17.63
CA ILE A 72 7.76 12.68 -16.46
C ILE A 72 8.50 13.36 -15.32
N THR A 73 7.96 14.47 -14.79
CA THR A 73 8.53 15.24 -13.69
C THR A 73 7.42 15.76 -12.78
N GLU A 74 7.74 16.06 -11.54
CA GLU A 74 6.83 16.63 -10.52
C GLU A 74 5.55 15.76 -10.33
N LYS A 75 5.70 14.42 -10.42
CA LYS A 75 4.61 13.46 -10.28
C LYS A 75 4.82 12.54 -9.09
N LEU A 76 3.72 12.16 -8.46
CA LEU A 76 3.70 11.15 -7.43
C LEU A 76 3.53 9.77 -8.06
N ILE A 77 4.54 8.91 -7.94
CA ILE A 77 4.57 7.56 -8.53
C ILE A 77 4.36 6.53 -7.43
N HIS A 78 3.25 5.81 -7.48
CA HIS A 78 2.93 4.74 -6.54
C HIS A 78 3.69 3.46 -6.87
N ILE A 79 4.38 2.90 -5.88
CA ILE A 79 5.16 1.68 -6.05
C ILE A 79 4.33 0.46 -5.59
N CYS A 80 4.04 -0.42 -6.53
CA CYS A 80 3.44 -1.75 -6.37
C CYS A 80 1.97 -1.78 -5.95
N PHE A 81 1.08 -2.01 -6.95
CA PHE A 81 -0.30 -2.40 -6.71
C PHE A 81 -0.52 -3.92 -6.65
N THR A 82 0.18 -4.66 -7.54
CA THR A 82 -0.02 -6.12 -7.68
C THR A 82 1.07 -6.95 -7.03
N CYS A 83 1.97 -6.32 -6.31
CA CYS A 83 3.03 -6.90 -5.50
C CYS A 83 3.26 -6.01 -4.28
N ASP A 84 4.21 -6.35 -3.43
CA ASP A 84 4.71 -5.46 -2.36
C ASP A 84 6.11 -4.99 -2.75
N PRO A 85 6.52 -3.74 -2.49
CA PRO A 85 7.88 -3.28 -2.74
C PRO A 85 8.95 -3.95 -1.86
N TYR A 86 8.54 -4.54 -0.74
CA TYR A 86 9.43 -5.21 0.22
C TYR A 86 8.92 -6.63 0.56
N PRO A 87 8.84 -7.54 -0.43
CA PRO A 87 8.49 -8.92 -0.18
C PRO A 87 9.52 -9.58 0.75
N ALA A 88 9.14 -10.69 1.42
CA ALA A 88 10.02 -11.40 2.31
C ALA A 88 11.02 -12.27 1.53
N ASP A 89 12.18 -12.53 2.12
CA ASP A 89 13.13 -13.56 1.70
C ASP A 89 13.64 -13.42 0.25
N ILE A 90 13.61 -12.22 -0.33
CA ILE A 90 14.19 -11.93 -1.64
C ILE A 90 15.02 -10.65 -1.60
N ASP A 91 15.94 -10.51 -2.56
CA ASP A 91 16.65 -9.26 -2.74
C ASP A 91 15.70 -8.15 -3.26
N THR A 92 15.65 -7.05 -2.53
CA THR A 92 14.87 -5.86 -2.87
C THR A 92 15.72 -4.67 -3.34
N ALA A 93 16.98 -4.90 -3.75
CA ALA A 93 17.82 -3.87 -4.39
C ALA A 93 17.12 -3.20 -5.57
N PRO A 94 16.36 -3.91 -6.45
CA PRO A 94 15.61 -3.26 -7.52
C PRO A 94 14.58 -2.23 -7.04
N THR A 95 14.00 -2.39 -5.84
CA THR A 95 13.11 -1.38 -5.25
C THR A 95 13.88 -0.08 -4.98
N ARG A 96 15.06 -0.18 -4.34
CA ARG A 96 15.93 0.95 -4.08
C ARG A 96 16.38 1.66 -5.35
N GLU A 97 16.82 0.90 -6.35
CA GLU A 97 17.26 1.45 -7.65
C GLU A 97 16.14 2.20 -8.37
N ILE A 98 14.91 1.70 -8.29
CA ILE A 98 13.73 2.36 -8.88
C ILE A 98 13.36 3.62 -8.10
N ILE A 99 13.39 3.61 -6.77
CA ILE A 99 13.20 4.81 -5.96
C ILE A 99 14.22 5.87 -6.38
N GLN A 100 15.50 5.50 -6.46
CA GLN A 100 16.57 6.42 -6.88
C GLN A 100 16.34 6.98 -8.29
N ALA A 101 15.92 6.14 -9.24
CA ALA A 101 15.63 6.58 -10.62
C ALA A 101 14.46 7.58 -10.66
N ILE A 102 13.40 7.33 -9.89
CA ILE A 102 12.25 8.24 -9.77
C ILE A 102 12.69 9.57 -9.16
N LYS A 103 13.47 9.56 -8.07
CA LYS A 103 13.97 10.77 -7.40
C LYS A 103 14.90 11.57 -8.33
N ASN A 104 15.83 10.92 -9.01
CA ASN A 104 16.78 11.55 -9.93
C ASN A 104 16.08 12.23 -11.13
N SER A 105 14.87 11.81 -11.48
CA SER A 105 14.05 12.43 -12.53
C SER A 105 13.16 13.59 -12.05
N GLY A 106 13.29 14.02 -10.80
CA GLY A 106 12.47 15.09 -10.21
C GLY A 106 11.03 14.68 -9.88
N ASN A 107 10.79 13.38 -9.73
CA ASN A 107 9.51 12.84 -9.30
C ASN A 107 9.53 12.45 -7.81
N HIS A 108 8.36 12.12 -7.26
CA HIS A 108 8.17 11.72 -5.89
C HIS A 108 7.62 10.30 -5.82
N VAL A 109 7.96 9.57 -4.78
CA VAL A 109 7.49 8.20 -4.59
C VAL A 109 6.37 8.14 -3.56
N GLN A 110 5.40 7.25 -3.80
CA GLN A 110 4.46 6.82 -2.79
C GLN A 110 4.60 5.31 -2.58
N ILE A 111 4.98 4.94 -1.38
CA ILE A 111 5.15 3.56 -0.95
C ILE A 111 3.93 3.14 -0.14
N LEU A 112 3.43 1.91 -0.36
CA LEU A 112 2.51 1.20 0.51
C LEU A 112 3.02 -0.21 0.71
N THR A 113 3.27 -0.60 1.95
CA THR A 113 3.84 -1.92 2.23
C THR A 113 3.28 -2.60 3.47
N LYS A 114 3.39 -3.92 3.50
CA LYS A 114 3.27 -4.77 4.69
C LYS A 114 4.64 -5.31 5.12
N GLY A 115 5.72 -4.80 4.53
CA GLY A 115 7.10 -5.23 4.77
C GLY A 115 7.70 -4.84 6.12
N GLY A 116 7.10 -3.87 6.82
CA GLY A 116 7.63 -3.36 8.09
C GLY A 116 9.06 -2.86 7.96
N LYS A 117 9.92 -3.22 8.90
CA LYS A 117 11.32 -2.75 8.98
C LYS A 117 12.18 -3.04 7.74
N ARG A 118 11.75 -3.94 6.84
CA ARG A 118 12.46 -4.17 5.56
C ARG A 118 12.56 -2.91 4.70
N ALA A 119 11.63 -1.95 4.89
CA ALA A 119 11.62 -0.69 4.16
C ALA A 119 12.59 0.37 4.70
N VAL A 120 13.01 0.26 5.96
CA VAL A 120 13.82 1.30 6.66
C VAL A 120 15.13 1.61 5.94
N ARG A 121 15.74 0.61 5.30
CA ARG A 121 16.99 0.77 4.56
C ARG A 121 16.94 1.78 3.41
N ASP A 122 15.73 2.10 2.92
CA ASP A 122 15.53 2.99 1.78
C ASP A 122 15.03 4.39 2.21
N PHE A 123 14.88 4.64 3.51
CA PHE A 123 14.39 5.92 4.02
C PHE A 123 15.37 7.07 3.78
N ASP A 124 16.68 6.79 3.65
CA ASP A 124 17.71 7.75 3.26
C ASP A 124 17.50 8.36 1.86
N LEU A 125 16.63 7.75 1.03
CA LEU A 125 16.25 8.25 -0.29
C LEU A 125 15.01 9.13 -0.28
N LEU A 126 14.24 9.13 0.82
CA LEU A 126 12.95 9.79 0.93
C LEU A 126 13.10 11.19 1.54
N ASP A 127 12.24 12.10 1.12
CA ASP A 127 12.12 13.45 1.66
C ASP A 127 10.65 13.80 1.99
N ASP A 128 10.38 15.05 2.36
CA ASP A 128 9.07 15.56 2.76
C ASP A 128 8.01 15.57 1.64
N LYS A 129 8.43 15.40 0.38
CA LYS A 129 7.55 15.29 -0.79
C LYS A 129 7.17 13.84 -1.12
N ASP A 130 7.91 12.88 -0.57
CA ASP A 130 7.61 11.46 -0.72
C ASP A 130 6.59 11.00 0.33
N ARG A 131 5.95 9.88 0.08
CA ARG A 131 4.92 9.34 0.97
C ARG A 131 5.23 7.88 1.32
N PHE A 132 5.41 7.63 2.61
CA PHE A 132 5.55 6.27 3.11
C PHE A 132 4.30 5.83 3.84
N GLY A 133 3.75 4.68 3.48
CA GLY A 133 2.53 4.14 4.06
C GLY A 133 2.60 2.66 4.37
N VAL A 134 1.77 2.27 5.33
CA VAL A 134 1.59 0.87 5.73
C VAL A 134 0.12 0.48 5.73
N THR A 135 -0.16 -0.80 5.49
CA THR A 135 -1.51 -1.34 5.62
C THR A 135 -1.69 -1.95 7.00
N ILE A 136 -2.77 -1.61 7.69
CA ILE A 136 -3.15 -2.18 8.99
C ILE A 136 -4.45 -2.95 8.83
N THR A 137 -4.45 -4.24 9.20
CA THR A 137 -5.53 -5.19 8.91
C THR A 137 -6.10 -5.88 10.13
N GLY A 138 -5.28 -6.21 11.14
CA GLY A 138 -5.77 -6.98 12.28
C GLY A 138 -4.75 -7.11 13.42
N PRO A 139 -5.16 -7.74 14.53
CA PRO A 139 -4.29 -8.05 15.66
C PRO A 139 -3.22 -9.08 15.28
N ALA A 140 -2.12 -9.14 16.06
CA ALA A 140 -0.94 -9.94 15.77
C ALA A 140 -1.26 -11.40 15.44
N GLN A 141 -2.10 -12.06 16.24
CA GLN A 141 -2.47 -13.46 16.01
C GLN A 141 -3.19 -13.66 14.68
N TRP A 142 -4.11 -12.77 14.32
CA TRP A 142 -4.81 -12.85 13.04
C TRP A 142 -3.86 -12.60 11.86
N VAL A 143 -2.97 -11.60 11.98
CA VAL A 143 -1.97 -11.29 10.96
C VAL A 143 -1.04 -12.47 10.73
N SER A 144 -0.52 -13.13 11.77
CA SER A 144 0.34 -14.31 11.64
C SER A 144 -0.32 -15.46 10.88
N GLN A 145 -1.64 -15.61 10.98
CA GLN A 145 -2.39 -16.66 10.28
C GLN A 145 -2.77 -16.26 8.85
N ASN A 146 -3.10 -14.99 8.62
CA ASN A 146 -3.67 -14.51 7.37
C ASN A 146 -2.69 -13.75 6.47
N GLU A 147 -1.54 -13.35 7.00
CA GLU A 147 -0.45 -12.64 6.30
C GLU A 147 0.92 -13.19 6.75
N PRO A 148 1.19 -14.50 6.59
CA PRO A 148 2.24 -15.23 7.32
C PRO A 148 3.67 -14.73 7.10
N LYS A 149 3.95 -14.05 6.00
CA LYS A 149 5.28 -13.48 5.70
C LYS A 149 5.30 -11.93 5.68
N ALA A 150 4.20 -11.29 6.02
CA ALA A 150 4.17 -9.85 6.25
C ALA A 150 4.63 -9.52 7.67
N ALA A 151 5.10 -8.31 7.90
CA ALA A 151 5.39 -7.83 9.25
C ALA A 151 4.11 -7.72 10.09
N LEU A 152 4.17 -7.86 11.39
CA LEU A 152 3.03 -7.62 12.28
C LEU A 152 2.61 -6.15 12.25
N CYS A 153 1.33 -5.85 12.47
CA CYS A 153 0.82 -4.48 12.42
C CYS A 153 1.53 -3.52 13.39
N GLY A 154 1.97 -4.00 14.56
CA GLY A 154 2.78 -3.21 15.49
C GLY A 154 4.12 -2.80 14.90
N GLU A 155 4.81 -3.71 14.22
CA GLU A 155 6.07 -3.41 13.52
C GLU A 155 5.85 -2.43 12.37
N ARG A 156 4.74 -2.59 11.60
CA ARG A 156 4.40 -1.65 10.51
C ARG A 156 4.16 -0.23 11.05
N LEU A 157 3.44 -0.08 12.18
CA LEU A 157 3.21 1.22 12.81
C LEU A 157 4.50 1.82 13.32
N HIS A 158 5.37 1.03 13.97
CA HIS A 158 6.68 1.51 14.41
C HIS A 158 7.56 1.93 13.22
N THR A 159 7.54 1.19 12.12
CA THR A 159 8.26 1.59 10.89
C THR A 159 7.72 2.91 10.33
N LEU A 160 6.41 3.13 10.41
CA LEU A 160 5.78 4.39 10.00
C LEU A 160 6.21 5.56 10.90
N GLU A 161 6.34 5.32 12.21
CA GLU A 161 6.83 6.30 13.19
C GLU A 161 8.28 6.71 12.88
N ILE A 162 9.16 5.75 12.57
CA ILE A 162 10.55 6.04 12.13
C ILE A 162 10.56 6.91 10.87
N ALA A 163 9.69 6.66 9.89
CA ALA A 163 9.60 7.49 8.70
C ALA A 163 9.15 8.92 9.03
N HIS A 164 8.18 9.07 9.93
CA HIS A 164 7.72 10.37 10.42
C HIS A 164 8.83 11.16 11.12
N GLU A 165 9.61 10.51 12.00
CA GLU A 165 10.74 11.13 12.69
C GLU A 165 11.84 11.62 11.72
N GLN A 166 11.92 11.02 10.52
CA GLN A 166 12.83 11.45 9.45
C GLN A 166 12.22 12.53 8.53
N GLY A 167 11.01 13.03 8.84
CA GLY A 167 10.33 14.07 8.08
C GLY A 167 9.62 13.60 6.81
N VAL A 168 9.48 12.29 6.60
CA VAL A 168 8.74 11.74 5.47
C VAL A 168 7.24 11.84 5.74
N TYR A 169 6.45 12.24 4.74
CA TYR A 169 4.98 12.27 4.86
C TYR A 169 4.42 10.87 5.03
N THR A 170 3.76 10.61 6.15
CA THR A 170 3.30 9.28 6.54
C THR A 170 1.82 9.07 6.28
N TRP A 171 1.44 7.85 5.92
CA TRP A 171 0.04 7.51 5.74
C TRP A 171 -0.28 6.05 6.07
N VAL A 172 -1.52 5.81 6.44
CA VAL A 172 -1.99 4.46 6.74
C VAL A 172 -3.14 4.07 5.81
N SER A 173 -3.09 2.86 5.27
CA SER A 173 -4.21 2.22 4.60
C SER A 173 -4.93 1.31 5.59
N LEU A 174 -6.13 1.71 5.97
CA LEU A 174 -7.06 0.96 6.80
C LEU A 174 -8.06 0.24 5.88
N GLU A 175 -7.51 -0.68 5.07
CA GLU A 175 -8.23 -1.51 4.12
C GLU A 175 -7.37 -2.73 3.73
N PRO A 176 -7.94 -3.97 3.74
CA PRO A 176 -9.32 -4.31 4.10
C PRO A 176 -9.55 -4.24 5.61
N VAL A 177 -10.77 -3.85 6.00
CA VAL A 177 -11.16 -3.78 7.40
C VAL A 177 -11.81 -5.09 7.83
N PHE A 178 -11.12 -5.82 8.73
CA PHE A 178 -11.66 -7.00 9.41
C PHE A 178 -12.05 -6.69 10.85
N PHE A 179 -11.42 -5.69 11.46
CA PHE A 179 -11.54 -5.33 12.88
C PHE A 179 -11.78 -3.83 13.03
N PRO A 180 -13.06 -3.36 13.03
CA PRO A 180 -13.40 -1.95 13.22
C PRO A 180 -12.75 -1.30 14.43
N ASP A 181 -12.72 -1.98 15.58
CA ASP A 181 -12.14 -1.44 16.81
C ASP A 181 -10.63 -1.19 16.71
N MET A 182 -9.93 -1.96 15.87
CA MET A 182 -8.51 -1.71 15.62
C MET A 182 -8.32 -0.43 14.80
N VAL A 183 -9.18 -0.20 13.82
CA VAL A 183 -9.17 1.04 13.03
C VAL A 183 -9.36 2.25 13.95
N TYR A 184 -10.34 2.19 14.86
CA TYR A 184 -10.60 3.26 15.82
C TYR A 184 -9.39 3.52 16.72
N LYS A 185 -8.74 2.47 17.23
CA LYS A 185 -7.52 2.60 18.05
C LYS A 185 -6.36 3.24 17.28
N VAL A 186 -6.19 2.89 16.00
CA VAL A 186 -5.14 3.51 15.14
C VAL A 186 -5.42 4.99 14.92
N ILE A 187 -6.67 5.39 14.68
CA ILE A 187 -7.06 6.80 14.55
C ILE A 187 -6.75 7.57 15.84
N GLN A 188 -7.11 7.01 16.98
CA GLN A 188 -6.91 7.66 18.29
C GLN A 188 -5.43 7.85 18.63
N ARG A 189 -4.59 6.85 18.35
CA ARG A 189 -3.19 6.81 18.81
C ARG A 189 -2.16 7.29 17.78
N GLY A 190 -2.52 7.34 16.50
CA GLY A 190 -1.60 7.60 15.40
C GLY A 190 -1.31 9.09 15.20
N SER A 191 -0.71 9.78 16.19
CA SER A 191 -0.33 11.21 16.06
C SER A 191 0.76 11.47 15.03
N PHE A 192 1.57 10.47 14.75
CA PHE A 192 2.64 10.46 13.75
C PHE A 192 2.16 10.10 12.34
N ILE A 193 0.85 9.99 12.11
CA ILE A 193 0.27 9.65 10.81
C ILE A 193 -0.36 10.89 10.20
N ASP A 194 0.17 11.32 9.05
CA ASP A 194 -0.28 12.52 8.35
C ASP A 194 -1.58 12.31 7.56
N LEU A 195 -1.86 11.06 7.10
CA LEU A 195 -3.09 10.76 6.35
C LEU A 195 -3.63 9.36 6.67
N PHE A 196 -4.90 9.29 7.00
CA PHE A 196 -5.65 8.05 7.21
C PHE A 196 -6.54 7.76 6.00
N LYS A 197 -6.20 6.74 5.19
CA LYS A 197 -7.07 6.25 4.11
C LYS A 197 -7.92 5.11 4.64
N ILE A 198 -9.22 5.33 4.77
CA ILE A 198 -10.17 4.41 5.40
C ILE A 198 -11.08 3.82 4.34
N GLY A 199 -11.06 2.50 4.19
CA GLY A 199 -11.89 1.77 3.25
C GLY A 199 -12.77 0.73 3.95
N LYS A 200 -13.24 -0.25 3.18
CA LYS A 200 -14.04 -1.37 3.69
C LYS A 200 -13.45 -2.72 3.27
N LEU A 201 -14.01 -3.81 3.74
CA LEU A 201 -13.72 -5.14 3.22
C LEU A 201 -14.48 -5.33 1.90
N ASN A 202 -13.75 -5.61 0.83
CA ASN A 202 -14.29 -5.87 -0.49
C ASN A 202 -14.16 -7.36 -0.85
N TYR A 203 -15.09 -7.86 -1.67
CA TYR A 203 -15.07 -9.23 -2.25
C TYR A 203 -15.19 -10.39 -1.25
N VAL A 204 -15.50 -10.10 0.01
CA VAL A 204 -15.75 -11.09 1.06
C VAL A 204 -17.01 -10.65 1.82
N PRO A 205 -17.97 -11.55 2.09
CA PRO A 205 -19.11 -11.23 2.94
C PRO A 205 -18.66 -10.75 4.32
N SER A 206 -19.39 -9.80 4.91
CA SER A 206 -19.07 -9.22 6.20
C SER A 206 -20.35 -8.82 6.93
N GLU A 207 -20.39 -9.02 8.23
CA GLU A 207 -21.46 -8.55 9.11
C GLU A 207 -21.24 -7.12 9.62
N ILE A 208 -20.13 -6.47 9.20
CA ILE A 208 -19.84 -5.09 9.58
C ILE A 208 -20.84 -4.16 8.92
N LYS A 209 -21.53 -3.37 9.72
CA LYS A 209 -22.42 -2.29 9.26
C LYS A 209 -21.56 -1.12 8.78
N TRP A 210 -21.31 -1.09 7.48
CA TRP A 210 -20.32 -0.20 6.86
C TRP A 210 -20.64 1.28 7.03
N ALA A 211 -21.93 1.66 7.00
CA ALA A 211 -22.33 3.05 7.26
C ALA A 211 -21.99 3.47 8.68
N GLU A 212 -22.40 2.70 9.69
CA GLU A 212 -22.10 2.97 11.11
C GLU A 212 -20.58 3.00 11.37
N PHE A 213 -19.84 2.06 10.75
CA PHE A 213 -18.38 2.02 10.83
C PHE A 213 -17.76 3.29 10.26
N GLY A 214 -18.16 3.69 9.04
CA GLY A 214 -17.62 4.85 8.36
C GLY A 214 -17.91 6.15 9.11
N GLU A 215 -19.15 6.34 9.57
CA GLU A 215 -19.54 7.52 10.37
C GLU A 215 -18.77 7.62 11.68
N LYS A 216 -18.56 6.48 12.39
CA LYS A 216 -17.77 6.47 13.62
C LYS A 216 -16.30 6.77 13.35
N ALA A 217 -15.72 6.19 12.30
CA ALA A 217 -14.34 6.44 11.91
C ALA A 217 -14.12 7.92 11.55
N GLU A 218 -15.03 8.50 10.74
CA GLU A 218 -14.98 9.91 10.36
C GLU A 218 -15.12 10.84 11.58
N ARG A 219 -16.04 10.55 12.49
CA ARG A 219 -16.21 11.30 13.74
C ARG A 219 -14.93 11.28 14.58
N LEU A 220 -14.30 10.12 14.76
CA LEU A 220 -13.03 9.99 15.48
C LEU A 220 -11.91 10.76 14.79
N CYS A 221 -11.81 10.73 13.47
CA CYS A 221 -10.82 11.53 12.76
C CYS A 221 -10.99 13.04 13.05
N ARG A 222 -12.21 13.54 13.07
CA ARG A 222 -12.51 14.94 13.42
C ARG A 222 -12.17 15.25 14.87
N GLU A 223 -12.56 14.39 15.81
CA GLU A 223 -12.31 14.52 17.24
C GLU A 223 -10.81 14.60 17.55
N TYR A 224 -10.02 13.70 16.95
CA TYR A 224 -8.56 13.64 17.12
C TYR A 224 -7.79 14.52 16.13
N LYS A 225 -8.47 15.37 15.34
CA LYS A 225 -7.89 16.29 14.34
C LYS A 225 -6.95 15.57 13.35
N ARG A 226 -7.37 14.39 12.88
CA ARG A 226 -6.64 13.61 11.87
C ARG A 226 -7.01 14.05 10.47
N ASN A 227 -6.03 14.15 9.57
CA ASN A 227 -6.31 14.27 8.15
C ASN A 227 -6.71 12.88 7.60
N TYR A 228 -7.84 12.78 6.90
CA TYR A 228 -8.40 11.51 6.48
C TYR A 228 -9.03 11.57 5.09
N TYR A 229 -9.09 10.41 4.45
CA TYR A 229 -9.80 10.16 3.21
C TYR A 229 -10.65 8.90 3.36
N ILE A 230 -11.96 9.07 3.29
CA ILE A 230 -12.89 7.92 3.20
C ILE A 230 -12.96 7.49 1.75
N LYS A 231 -12.56 6.25 1.48
CA LYS A 231 -12.55 5.70 0.12
C LYS A 231 -13.95 5.62 -0.47
N GLU A 232 -14.04 5.77 -1.79
CA GLU A 232 -15.31 5.86 -2.53
C GLU A 232 -16.31 4.75 -2.18
N ASP A 233 -15.84 3.50 -2.08
CA ASP A 233 -16.71 2.37 -1.75
C ASP A 233 -17.32 2.46 -0.34
N LEU A 234 -16.57 2.93 0.65
CA LEU A 234 -17.08 3.15 2.00
C LEU A 234 -17.97 4.38 2.04
N ARG A 235 -17.61 5.43 1.30
CA ARG A 235 -18.45 6.64 1.18
C ARG A 235 -19.82 6.32 0.62
N ALA A 236 -19.90 5.47 -0.41
CA ALA A 236 -21.17 5.03 -0.99
C ALA A 236 -22.06 4.29 0.01
N GLU A 237 -21.49 3.45 0.89
CA GLU A 237 -22.24 2.78 1.97
C GLU A 237 -22.82 3.80 2.98
N MET A 238 -22.05 4.84 3.32
CA MET A 238 -22.47 5.90 4.25
C MET A 238 -23.59 6.76 3.67
N GLU A 239 -23.59 7.00 2.34
CA GLU A 239 -24.60 7.82 1.65
C GLU A 239 -25.87 7.06 1.32
N GLY A 240 -25.79 5.76 1.06
CA GLY A 240 -26.93 4.89 0.75
C GLY A 240 -27.81 4.58 1.97
N HIS A 241 -27.40 4.97 3.18
CA HIS A 241 -28.14 4.81 4.43
C HIS A 241 -28.81 6.10 4.92
N LYS A 242 -28.68 7.20 4.17
CA LYS A 242 -29.41 8.46 4.39
C LYS A 242 -30.68 8.48 3.54
#